data_db03a37e61b7a2103c4bd1d60902ea76
#
_entry.id   db03a37e61b7a2103c4bd1d60902ea76
#
_cell.length_a   1.000
_cell.length_b   1.000
_cell.length_c   1.000
_cell.angle_alpha   90.00
_cell.angle_beta   90.00
_cell.angle_gamma   90.00
#
_symmetry.space_group_name_H-M   'P 1'
#
loop_
_entity.id
_entity.type
_entity.pdbx_description
1 polymer ?
#
loop_
_entity_poly.entity_id
_entity_poly.type
_entity_poly.pdbx_seq_one_letter_code
_entity_poly.pdbx_strand_id
1 'polypeptide(L)'
;VTIYVPDEQGETLTPTGADAKDDSDQSLVDALIAAGSLPEGVKVQSSSLENGTLTLDMNAAFGEAIRASGTAGETLKIYALVNTFAQARGATAVLITVDGKVLESGHEVYDYAIEPNN
;
A
#
# COMPACT_ATOMS: atom_id res chain seq x y z
N VAL A 1 5.20 -14.00 4.91
CA VAL A 1 4.68 -12.66 5.20
C VAL A 1 3.16 -12.65 5.15
N THR A 2 2.56 -11.71 5.82
CA THR A 2 1.12 -11.49 5.75
C THR A 2 0.85 -10.29 4.86
N ILE A 3 0.03 -10.49 3.84
CA ILE A 3 -0.42 -9.43 2.94
C ILE A 3 -1.94 -9.32 3.01
N TYR A 4 -2.47 -8.19 2.59
CA TYR A 4 -3.92 -7.96 2.60
C TYR A 4 -4.46 -7.99 1.17
N VAL A 5 -5.43 -8.88 0.95
CA VAL A 5 -5.92 -9.23 -0.38
C VAL A 5 -7.42 -8.97 -0.46
N PRO A 6 -7.92 -8.34 -1.55
CA PRO A 6 -9.35 -8.14 -1.72
C PRO A 6 -10.10 -9.46 -1.78
N ASP A 7 -11.32 -9.50 -1.23
CA ASP A 7 -12.18 -10.66 -1.35
C ASP A 7 -12.74 -10.75 -2.79
N GLU A 8 -13.50 -11.80 -3.07
CA GLU A 8 -14.04 -12.03 -4.42
C GLU A 8 -14.95 -10.90 -4.90
N GLN A 9 -15.64 -10.24 -3.97
CA GLN A 9 -16.53 -9.15 -4.28
C GLN A 9 -15.81 -7.79 -4.36
N GLY A 10 -14.54 -7.74 -3.96
CA GLY A 10 -13.79 -6.49 -3.92
C GLY A 10 -14.29 -5.50 -2.87
N GLU A 11 -14.85 -6.00 -1.78
CA GLU A 11 -15.43 -5.16 -0.73
C GLU A 11 -14.56 -5.04 0.51
N THR A 12 -13.82 -6.11 0.85
CA THR A 12 -12.99 -6.14 2.05
C THR A 12 -11.62 -6.69 1.74
N LEU A 13 -10.68 -6.47 2.66
CA LEU A 13 -9.34 -7.01 2.59
C LEU A 13 -9.20 -8.13 3.63
N THR A 14 -8.59 -9.24 3.22
CA THR A 14 -8.37 -10.40 4.07
C THR A 14 -6.87 -10.59 4.28
N PRO A 15 -6.41 -10.73 5.54
CA PRO A 15 -5.00 -11.06 5.78
C PRO A 15 -4.71 -12.47 5.25
N THR A 16 -3.66 -12.59 4.46
CA THR A 16 -3.34 -13.81 3.72
C THR A 16 -1.85 -14.08 3.83
N GLY A 17 -1.47 -15.32 4.14
CA GLY A 17 -0.08 -15.73 4.12
C GLY A 17 0.44 -15.78 2.69
N ALA A 18 1.62 -15.26 2.45
CA ALA A 18 2.24 -15.24 1.13
C ALA A 18 3.74 -15.42 1.25
N ASP A 19 4.32 -15.96 0.18
CA ASP A 19 5.77 -16.04 0.08
C ASP A 19 6.33 -14.73 -0.44
N ALA A 20 7.41 -14.27 0.19
CA ALA A 20 8.14 -13.13 -0.30
C ALA A 20 9.58 -13.58 -0.54
N LYS A 21 10.21 -13.06 -1.58
CA LYS A 21 11.57 -13.43 -1.95
C LYS A 21 12.56 -13.12 -0.83
N ASP A 22 12.36 -11.98 -0.17
CA ASP A 22 13.19 -11.54 0.96
C ASP A 22 12.36 -10.57 1.80
N ASP A 23 13.01 -9.88 2.74
CA ASP A 23 12.37 -8.96 3.66
C ASP A 23 12.36 -7.51 3.16
N SER A 24 12.66 -7.28 1.89
CA SER A 24 12.68 -5.93 1.33
C SER A 24 11.28 -5.39 1.11
N ASP A 25 11.18 -4.06 1.07
CA ASP A 25 9.90 -3.40 0.77
C ASP A 25 9.38 -3.82 -0.58
N GLN A 26 10.25 -3.92 -1.59
CA GLN A 26 9.83 -4.31 -2.93
C GLN A 26 9.29 -5.73 -2.96
N SER A 27 9.84 -6.65 -2.17
CA SER A 27 9.32 -8.02 -2.10
C SER A 27 7.92 -8.05 -1.52
N LEU A 28 7.59 -7.19 -0.55
CA LEU A 28 6.22 -7.07 -0.04
C LEU A 28 5.28 -6.55 -1.13
N VAL A 29 5.70 -5.54 -1.87
CA VAL A 29 4.91 -5.01 -2.99
C VAL A 29 4.72 -6.07 -4.07
N ASP A 30 5.78 -6.82 -4.39
CA ASP A 30 5.69 -7.90 -5.40
C ASP A 30 4.69 -8.98 -4.97
N ALA A 31 4.64 -9.31 -3.68
CA ALA A 31 3.65 -10.25 -3.16
C ALA A 31 2.24 -9.72 -3.31
N LEU A 32 2.04 -8.41 -3.05
CA LEU A 32 0.74 -7.76 -3.25
C LEU A 32 0.33 -7.77 -4.72
N ILE A 33 1.27 -7.53 -5.62
CA ILE A 33 1.01 -7.58 -7.07
C ILE A 33 0.62 -9.01 -7.49
N ALA A 34 1.37 -10.01 -7.04
CA ALA A 34 1.09 -11.40 -7.38
C ALA A 34 -0.29 -11.84 -6.89
N ALA A 35 -0.75 -11.31 -5.78
CA ALA A 35 -2.07 -11.63 -5.21
C ALA A 35 -3.21 -10.78 -5.80
N GLY A 36 -2.91 -9.83 -6.67
CA GLY A 36 -3.92 -8.98 -7.27
C GLY A 36 -4.32 -7.77 -6.43
N SER A 37 -3.63 -7.52 -5.33
CA SER A 37 -3.92 -6.35 -4.48
C SER A 37 -3.44 -5.05 -5.08
N LEU A 38 -2.38 -5.09 -5.88
CA LEU A 38 -1.81 -3.94 -6.58
C LEU A 38 -1.52 -4.31 -8.03
N PRO A 39 -1.54 -3.34 -8.96
CA PRO A 39 -1.21 -3.62 -10.36
C PRO A 39 0.28 -3.77 -10.58
N GLU A 40 0.64 -4.38 -11.71
CA GLU A 40 2.04 -4.50 -12.11
C GLU A 40 2.65 -3.11 -12.32
N GLY A 41 3.96 -3.02 -12.12
CA GLY A 41 4.70 -1.78 -12.33
C GLY A 41 4.84 -0.93 -11.09
N VAL A 42 4.09 -1.22 -10.02
CA VAL A 42 4.19 -0.48 -8.76
C VAL A 42 5.51 -0.84 -8.07
N LYS A 43 6.23 0.20 -7.62
CA LYS A 43 7.52 0.01 -6.94
C LYS A 43 7.66 0.97 -5.77
N VAL A 44 8.37 0.52 -4.75
CA VAL A 44 8.79 1.36 -3.63
C VAL A 44 10.10 2.03 -4.00
N GLN A 45 10.18 3.34 -3.82
CA GLN A 45 11.41 4.10 -4.04
C GLN A 45 12.22 4.26 -2.77
N SER A 46 11.56 4.48 -1.64
CA SER A 46 12.22 4.59 -0.34
C SER A 46 11.22 4.41 0.79
N SER A 47 11.73 4.14 1.98
CA SER A 47 10.92 4.10 3.18
C SER A 47 11.74 4.53 4.39
N SER A 48 11.08 5.10 5.38
CA SER A 48 11.70 5.39 6.67
C SER A 48 10.67 5.28 7.78
N LEU A 49 11.09 4.74 8.91
CA LEU A 49 10.22 4.55 10.07
C LEU A 49 10.72 5.46 11.20
N GLU A 50 9.86 6.38 11.65
CA GLU A 50 10.17 7.29 12.74
C GLU A 50 8.95 7.44 13.64
N ASN A 51 9.14 7.24 14.93
CA ASN A 51 8.08 7.46 15.94
C ASN A 51 6.78 6.72 15.59
N GLY A 52 6.91 5.50 15.09
CA GLY A 52 5.76 4.67 14.73
C GLY A 52 5.11 4.98 13.39
N THR A 53 5.56 6.01 12.69
CA THR A 53 5.05 6.35 11.35
C THR A 53 6.04 5.88 10.29
N LEU A 54 5.56 5.07 9.37
CA LEU A 54 6.33 4.65 8.20
C LEU A 54 6.02 5.58 7.04
N THR A 55 7.03 6.29 6.55
CA THR A 55 6.89 7.07 5.32
C THR A 55 7.31 6.17 4.16
N LEU A 56 6.42 5.98 3.20
CA LEU A 56 6.60 5.06 2.10
C LEU A 56 6.47 5.83 0.79
N ASP A 57 7.59 5.99 0.08
CA ASP A 57 7.60 6.71 -1.18
C ASP A 57 7.45 5.71 -2.33
N MET A 58 6.39 5.90 -3.13
CA MET A 58 6.05 5.00 -4.23
C MET A 58 6.37 5.67 -5.56
N ASN A 59 6.47 4.86 -6.60
CA ASN A 59 6.70 5.40 -7.94
C ASN A 59 5.41 5.95 -8.57
N ALA A 60 5.55 6.61 -9.73
CA ALA A 60 4.42 7.22 -10.42
C ALA A 60 3.33 6.21 -10.79
N ALA A 61 3.70 4.96 -11.06
CA ALA A 61 2.73 3.93 -11.41
C ALA A 61 1.69 3.70 -10.29
N PHE A 62 2.10 3.83 -9.03
CA PHE A 62 1.16 3.72 -7.92
C PHE A 62 0.16 4.88 -7.93
N GLY A 63 0.66 6.11 -8.11
CA GLY A 63 -0.21 7.29 -8.18
C GLY A 63 -1.20 7.20 -9.34
N GLU A 64 -0.74 6.72 -10.50
CA GLU A 64 -1.61 6.54 -11.66
C GLU A 64 -2.68 5.48 -11.40
N ALA A 65 -2.32 4.38 -10.74
CA ALA A 65 -3.25 3.32 -10.39
C ALA A 65 -4.34 3.83 -9.44
N ILE A 66 -3.97 4.66 -8.47
CA ILE A 66 -4.92 5.25 -7.54
C ILE A 66 -5.87 6.20 -8.26
N ARG A 67 -5.35 7.07 -9.13
CA ARG A 67 -6.18 8.02 -9.89
C ARG A 67 -7.11 7.33 -10.89
N ALA A 68 -6.69 6.18 -11.43
CA ALA A 68 -7.49 5.42 -12.38
C ALA A 68 -8.57 4.58 -11.73
N SER A 69 -8.51 4.40 -10.41
CA SER A 69 -9.47 3.58 -9.66
C SER A 69 -10.72 4.40 -9.32
N GLY A 70 -11.87 3.73 -9.25
CA GLY A 70 -13.03 4.31 -8.58
C GLY A 70 -12.81 4.32 -7.08
N THR A 71 -13.71 4.96 -6.34
CA THR A 71 -13.56 5.14 -4.89
C THR A 71 -13.31 3.84 -4.14
N ALA A 72 -14.06 2.79 -4.46
CA ALA A 72 -13.90 1.49 -3.79
C ALA A 72 -12.55 0.86 -4.10
N GLY A 73 -12.12 0.90 -5.37
CA GLY A 73 -10.82 0.35 -5.78
C GLY A 73 -9.65 1.13 -5.20
N GLU A 74 -9.77 2.44 -5.11
CA GLU A 74 -8.78 3.29 -4.47
C GLU A 74 -8.60 2.91 -3.01
N THR A 75 -9.69 2.79 -2.26
CA THR A 75 -9.66 2.43 -0.85
C THR A 75 -8.99 1.06 -0.64
N LEU A 76 -9.34 0.08 -1.47
CA LEU A 76 -8.73 -1.25 -1.38
C LEU A 76 -7.23 -1.22 -1.61
N LYS A 77 -6.75 -0.48 -2.61
CA LYS A 77 -5.31 -0.38 -2.91
C LYS A 77 -4.57 0.33 -1.79
N ILE A 78 -5.12 1.44 -1.30
CA ILE A 78 -4.49 2.20 -0.21
C ILE A 78 -4.36 1.31 1.03
N TYR A 79 -5.43 0.66 1.46
CA TYR A 79 -5.39 -0.13 2.68
C TYR A 79 -4.69 -1.47 2.52
N ALA A 80 -4.63 -2.04 1.31
CA ALA A 80 -3.78 -3.20 1.07
C ALA A 80 -2.32 -2.84 1.35
N LEU A 81 -1.86 -1.69 0.87
CA LEU A 81 -0.51 -1.20 1.12
C LEU A 81 -0.31 -0.85 2.60
N VAL A 82 -1.19 -0.04 3.16
CA VAL A 82 -1.08 0.43 4.55
C VAL A 82 -1.09 -0.73 5.53
N ASN A 83 -2.08 -1.62 5.44
CA ASN A 83 -2.21 -2.73 6.39
C ASN A 83 -1.03 -3.69 6.31
N THR A 84 -0.57 -3.99 5.09
CA THR A 84 0.55 -4.89 4.87
C THR A 84 1.84 -4.32 5.46
N PHE A 85 2.15 -3.06 5.15
CA PHE A 85 3.39 -2.44 5.60
C PHE A 85 3.37 -2.11 7.08
N ALA A 86 2.24 -1.66 7.62
CA ALA A 86 2.14 -1.40 9.05
C ALA A 86 2.40 -2.66 9.87
N GLN A 87 1.85 -3.79 9.44
CA GLN A 87 2.06 -5.07 10.13
C GLN A 87 3.50 -5.54 9.97
N ALA A 88 4.06 -5.48 8.77
CA ALA A 88 5.40 -5.98 8.48
C ALA A 88 6.49 -5.16 9.16
N ARG A 89 6.28 -3.86 9.34
CA ARG A 89 7.29 -2.95 9.91
C ARG A 89 6.99 -2.50 11.33
N GLY A 90 5.88 -2.94 11.91
CA GLY A 90 5.50 -2.52 13.25
C GLY A 90 5.14 -1.05 13.35
N ALA A 91 4.58 -0.49 12.28
CA ALA A 91 4.18 0.91 12.24
C ALA A 91 2.75 1.06 12.73
N THR A 92 2.45 2.21 13.36
CA THR A 92 1.08 2.53 13.78
C THR A 92 0.32 3.26 12.70
N ALA A 93 1.05 3.88 11.75
CA ALA A 93 0.44 4.58 10.62
C ALA A 93 1.44 4.65 9.47
N VAL A 94 0.94 4.84 8.25
CA VAL A 94 1.76 4.91 7.05
C VAL A 94 1.45 6.19 6.28
N LEU A 95 2.47 6.98 6.01
CA LEU A 95 2.36 8.16 5.15
C LEU A 95 2.86 7.77 3.76
N ILE A 96 2.00 7.89 2.76
CA ILE A 96 2.34 7.52 1.39
C ILE A 96 2.65 8.76 0.58
N THR A 97 3.80 8.74 -0.11
CA THR A 97 4.14 9.77 -1.09
C THR A 97 4.38 9.11 -2.44
N VAL A 98 4.39 9.89 -3.49
CA VAL A 98 4.65 9.42 -4.86
C VAL A 98 5.68 10.36 -5.46
N ASP A 99 6.85 9.80 -5.82
CA ASP A 99 7.98 10.60 -6.32
C ASP A 99 8.31 11.77 -5.40
N GLY A 100 8.23 11.54 -4.09
CA GLY A 100 8.52 12.53 -3.05
C GLY A 100 7.43 13.56 -2.83
N LYS A 101 6.27 13.41 -3.47
CA LYS A 101 5.16 14.36 -3.38
C LYS A 101 3.95 13.74 -2.73
N VAL A 102 3.05 14.58 -2.22
CA VAL A 102 1.78 14.12 -1.64
C VAL A 102 0.99 13.31 -2.66
N LEU A 103 0.43 12.19 -2.22
CA LEU A 103 -0.45 11.37 -3.05
C LEU A 103 -1.83 12.02 -3.15
N GLU A 104 -2.30 12.18 -4.38
CA GLU A 104 -3.64 12.70 -4.65
C GLU A 104 -4.37 11.77 -5.62
N SER A 105 -5.65 11.54 -5.38
CA SER A 105 -6.45 10.68 -6.24
C SER A 105 -7.45 11.44 -7.13
N GLY A 106 -7.66 12.71 -6.84
CA GLY A 106 -8.76 13.48 -7.43
C GLY A 106 -9.99 13.48 -6.56
N HIS A 107 -10.10 12.52 -5.64
CA HIS A 107 -11.19 12.46 -4.63
C HIS A 107 -10.65 12.82 -3.26
N GLU A 108 -9.38 12.56 -3.02
CA GLU A 108 -8.75 12.67 -1.71
C GLU A 108 -7.31 13.12 -1.84
N VAL A 109 -6.83 13.87 -0.87
CA VAL A 109 -5.42 14.23 -0.73
C VAL A 109 -4.89 13.48 0.50
N TYR A 110 -3.90 12.63 0.30
CA TYR A 110 -3.35 11.80 1.37
C TYR A 110 -2.11 12.45 1.97
N ASP A 111 -2.30 13.61 2.59
CA ASP A 111 -1.24 14.38 3.22
C ASP A 111 -1.08 14.10 4.71
N TYR A 112 -1.58 12.96 5.16
CA TYR A 112 -1.58 12.53 6.57
C TYR A 112 -1.18 11.06 6.65
N ALA A 113 -0.71 10.65 7.83
CA ALA A 113 -0.38 9.26 8.08
C ALA A 113 -1.68 8.45 8.25
N ILE A 114 -1.81 7.38 7.49
CA ILE A 114 -3.03 6.56 7.44
C ILE A 114 -2.89 5.41 8.43
N GLU A 115 -3.84 5.29 9.35
CA GLU A 115 -3.86 4.18 10.29
C GLU A 115 -4.43 2.93 9.62
N PRO A 116 -3.88 1.72 9.93
CA PRO A 116 -4.46 0.49 9.41
C PRO A 116 -5.91 0.33 9.85
N ASN A 117 -6.69 -0.32 9.00
CA ASN A 117 -8.09 -0.60 9.32
C ASN A 117 -8.38 -2.10 9.41
N ASN A 118 -7.35 -2.90 9.65
CA ASN A 118 -7.46 -4.34 9.77
C ASN A 118 -8.06 -4.81 11.10
#